data_aa95b591e4629f9263263bb9b5fa6aeb
#
_entry.id   aa95b591e4629f9263263bb9b5fa6aeb
#
_cell.length_a   1.000
_cell.length_b   1.000
_cell.length_c   1.000
_cell.angle_alpha   90.00
_cell.angle_beta   90.00
_cell.angle_gamma   90.00
#
_symmetry.space_group_name_H-M   'P 1'
#
loop_
_entity.id
_entity.type
_entity.pdbx_description
1 polymer ?
#
loop_
_entity_poly.entity_id
_entity_poly.type
_entity_poly.pdbx_seq_one_letter_code
_entity_poly.pdbx_strand_id
1 'polypeptide(L)'
;SICSFNLKEICDTTIALIKDTDADLMTTLVAPDFPTGGDLVYDAEQLRRIYDTGLGSFKVRAKYNYEKKGNTIEVYEIPYSTTIEAIIDKVVDLVDSSKLREINNIRDLSDMSGLRISIELKKGVDPDKLMQKLFKMTPLEDSTSCNFNILIAGSPRVMGIREILTEWIAFRTECIKRGLFFDLTKKKDRYHLLSGLQKILLDIDKAIKIVRETEDDDEVVPNLMIGFGIDKPQAEFVADIKLRNLNKEYILNKTAELEKLAADIADIEDILAKPARVKKIIVQ
;
A
#
# COMPACT_ATOMS: atom_id res chain seq x y z
N SER A 1 9.36 0.73 -18.26
CA SER A 1 9.23 0.64 -16.79
C SER A 1 8.15 1.59 -16.28
N ILE A 2 7.66 1.37 -15.08
CA ILE A 2 6.78 2.30 -14.36
C ILE A 2 7.70 3.25 -13.58
N CYS A 3 7.48 4.57 -13.73
CA CYS A 3 8.20 5.55 -12.92
C CYS A 3 7.66 5.54 -11.48
N SER A 4 8.47 6.00 -10.53
CA SER A 4 8.06 6.14 -9.14
C SER A 4 7.20 7.39 -8.93
N PHE A 5 6.32 7.33 -7.93
CA PHE A 5 5.42 8.41 -7.53
C PHE A 5 5.48 8.61 -6.03
N ASN A 6 5.13 9.79 -5.58
CA ASN A 6 4.96 10.07 -4.16
C ASN A 6 3.79 9.26 -3.59
N LEU A 7 4.05 8.53 -2.49
CA LEU A 7 3.05 7.62 -1.91
C LEU A 7 1.78 8.36 -1.47
N LYS A 8 1.92 9.55 -0.88
CA LYS A 8 0.77 10.37 -0.47
C LYS A 8 -0.08 10.75 -1.68
N GLU A 9 0.53 11.20 -2.78
CA GLU A 9 -0.17 11.57 -4.01
C GLU A 9 -0.91 10.38 -4.63
N ILE A 10 -0.31 9.18 -4.63
CA ILE A 10 -0.97 7.95 -5.09
C ILE A 10 -2.16 7.58 -4.20
N CYS A 11 -2.03 7.69 -2.88
CA CYS A 11 -3.15 7.47 -1.95
C CYS A 11 -4.28 8.47 -2.19
N ASP A 12 -3.96 9.76 -2.27
CA ASP A 12 -4.94 10.82 -2.52
C ASP A 12 -5.66 10.62 -3.88
N THR A 13 -4.92 10.21 -4.90
CA THR A 13 -5.48 9.90 -6.23
C THR A 13 -6.40 8.69 -6.19
N THR A 14 -6.01 7.64 -5.47
CA THR A 14 -6.84 6.45 -5.28
C THR A 14 -8.14 6.80 -4.54
N ILE A 15 -8.06 7.61 -3.50
CA ILE A 15 -9.23 8.11 -2.76
C ILE A 15 -10.15 8.94 -3.68
N ALA A 16 -9.57 9.80 -4.51
CA ALA A 16 -10.32 10.58 -5.49
C ALA A 16 -11.09 9.68 -6.47
N LEU A 17 -10.45 8.63 -6.99
CA LEU A 17 -11.07 7.66 -7.89
C LEU A 17 -12.17 6.80 -7.22
N ILE A 18 -12.03 6.49 -5.93
CA ILE A 18 -13.08 5.80 -5.16
C ILE A 18 -14.33 6.67 -5.04
N LYS A 19 -14.16 7.98 -4.89
CA LYS A 19 -15.25 8.95 -4.76
C LYS A 19 -15.89 9.29 -6.11
N ASP A 20 -15.06 9.45 -7.12
CA ASP A 20 -15.45 9.80 -8.49
C ASP A 20 -14.53 9.09 -9.49
N THR A 21 -15.09 8.14 -10.23
CA THR A 21 -14.36 7.35 -11.23
C THR A 21 -13.78 8.19 -12.37
N ASP A 22 -14.33 9.38 -12.60
CA ASP A 22 -13.91 10.32 -13.64
C ASP A 22 -13.04 11.47 -13.12
N ALA A 23 -12.61 11.40 -11.86
CA ALA A 23 -11.74 12.41 -11.25
C ALA A 23 -10.50 12.70 -12.12
N ASP A 24 -10.11 13.98 -12.21
CA ASP A 24 -8.89 14.38 -12.91
C ASP A 24 -7.65 13.99 -12.08
N LEU A 25 -6.87 13.04 -12.59
CA LEU A 25 -5.69 12.53 -11.91
C LEU A 25 -4.62 13.60 -11.67
N MET A 26 -4.51 14.58 -12.60
CA MET A 26 -3.50 15.65 -12.50
C MET A 26 -3.71 16.56 -11.29
N THR A 27 -4.89 16.54 -10.70
CA THR A 27 -5.20 17.34 -9.49
C THR A 27 -4.49 16.80 -8.25
N THR A 28 -4.34 15.49 -8.13
CA THR A 28 -3.75 14.82 -6.96
C THR A 28 -2.41 14.20 -7.24
N LEU A 29 -2.16 13.75 -8.49
CA LEU A 29 -0.91 13.18 -8.95
C LEU A 29 -0.20 14.17 -9.86
N VAL A 30 0.54 15.10 -9.29
CA VAL A 30 1.11 16.26 -10.00
C VAL A 30 2.20 15.82 -10.97
N ALA A 31 3.14 14.99 -10.53
CA ALA A 31 4.25 14.49 -11.34
C ALA A 31 4.89 13.23 -10.71
N PRO A 32 5.67 12.47 -11.49
CA PRO A 32 6.58 11.45 -10.95
C PRO A 32 7.53 12.02 -9.90
N ASP A 33 7.90 11.20 -8.92
CA ASP A 33 8.79 11.55 -7.82
C ASP A 33 9.85 10.46 -7.65
N PHE A 34 11.13 10.87 -7.61
CA PHE A 34 12.26 9.94 -7.56
C PHE A 34 13.04 10.06 -6.26
N PRO A 35 13.56 8.96 -5.69
CA PRO A 35 14.34 8.98 -4.46
C PRO A 35 15.66 9.75 -4.60
N THR A 36 16.18 9.91 -5.83
CA THR A 36 17.39 10.68 -6.13
C THR A 36 17.14 12.18 -6.32
N GLY A 37 15.87 12.60 -6.26
CA GLY A 37 15.47 13.98 -6.51
C GLY A 37 15.58 14.41 -7.97
N GLY A 38 16.04 15.62 -8.21
CA GLY A 38 16.10 16.25 -9.53
C GLY A 38 14.88 17.12 -9.83
N ASP A 39 14.98 17.92 -10.91
CA ASP A 39 13.90 18.75 -11.40
C ASP A 39 13.27 18.12 -12.65
N LEU A 40 11.97 17.85 -12.57
CA LEU A 40 11.24 17.36 -13.73
C LEU A 40 10.95 18.53 -14.69
N VAL A 41 11.29 18.35 -15.96
CA VAL A 41 10.90 19.29 -17.02
C VAL A 41 9.41 19.09 -17.28
N TYR A 42 8.60 19.96 -16.65
CA TYR A 42 7.15 19.79 -16.60
C TYR A 42 6.49 20.12 -17.94
N ASP A 43 5.79 19.13 -18.48
CA ASP A 43 4.91 19.25 -19.63
C ASP A 43 3.59 18.52 -19.31
N ALA A 44 2.54 19.31 -19.10
CA ALA A 44 1.24 18.80 -18.67
C ALA A 44 0.60 17.85 -19.70
N GLU A 45 0.75 18.13 -21.00
CA GLU A 45 0.18 17.31 -22.06
C GLU A 45 0.90 15.96 -22.15
N GLN A 46 2.22 15.99 -22.04
CA GLN A 46 3.05 14.79 -22.03
C GLN A 46 2.76 13.90 -20.82
N LEU A 47 2.66 14.48 -19.62
CA LEU A 47 2.30 13.74 -18.42
C LEU A 47 0.87 13.18 -18.48
N ARG A 48 -0.08 13.94 -18.97
CA ARG A 48 -1.47 13.47 -19.17
C ARG A 48 -1.50 12.28 -20.11
N ARG A 49 -0.77 12.34 -21.21
CA ARG A 49 -0.65 11.21 -22.14
C ARG A 49 -0.08 9.96 -21.47
N ILE A 50 0.96 10.12 -20.64
CA ILE A 50 1.56 9.01 -19.89
C ILE A 50 0.53 8.43 -18.91
N TYR A 51 -0.21 9.27 -18.18
CA TYR A 51 -1.22 8.83 -17.23
C TYR A 51 -2.40 8.12 -17.89
N ASP A 52 -2.78 8.55 -19.08
CA ASP A 52 -3.90 7.97 -19.82
C ASP A 52 -3.51 6.66 -20.52
N THR A 53 -2.31 6.56 -21.06
CA THR A 53 -1.90 5.43 -21.93
C THR A 53 -0.89 4.49 -21.30
N GLY A 54 -0.18 4.91 -20.26
CA GLY A 54 0.97 4.20 -19.70
C GLY A 54 2.23 4.27 -20.57
N LEU A 55 2.24 5.09 -21.64
CA LEU A 55 3.34 5.22 -22.61
C LEU A 55 3.75 6.66 -22.78
N GLY A 56 5.05 6.89 -22.85
CA GLY A 56 5.65 8.19 -23.11
C GLY A 56 7.02 8.34 -22.48
N SER A 57 7.51 9.57 -22.43
CA SER A 57 8.77 9.90 -21.76
C SER A 57 8.72 11.31 -21.23
N PHE A 58 9.51 11.60 -20.23
CA PHE A 58 9.73 12.94 -19.70
C PHE A 58 11.19 13.11 -19.32
N LYS A 59 11.64 14.35 -19.11
CA LYS A 59 13.01 14.66 -18.77
C LYS A 59 13.16 15.06 -17.32
N VAL A 60 14.28 14.63 -16.72
CA VAL A 60 14.68 15.00 -15.37
C VAL A 60 16.06 15.66 -15.46
N ARG A 61 16.23 16.78 -14.76
CA ARG A 61 17.47 17.54 -14.64
C ARG A 61 18.08 17.41 -13.27
N ALA A 62 19.39 17.42 -13.24
CA ALA A 62 20.15 17.55 -12.01
C ALA A 62 19.90 18.91 -11.33
N LYS A 63 19.92 18.92 -10.00
CA LYS A 63 19.91 20.15 -9.20
C LYS A 63 21.33 20.58 -8.85
N TYR A 64 21.58 21.85 -8.92
CA TYR A 64 22.91 22.41 -8.67
C TYR A 64 22.84 23.76 -7.97
N ASN A 65 23.94 24.08 -7.30
CA ASN A 65 24.23 25.41 -6.76
C ASN A 65 25.55 25.94 -7.35
N TYR A 66 25.65 27.26 -7.45
CA TYR A 66 26.91 27.90 -7.83
C TYR A 66 27.58 28.56 -6.62
N GLU A 67 28.79 28.11 -6.28
CA GLU A 67 29.60 28.69 -5.23
C GLU A 67 30.58 29.71 -5.80
N LYS A 68 30.33 31.00 -5.52
CA LYS A 68 31.13 32.12 -6.07
C LYS A 68 32.57 32.11 -5.61
N LYS A 69 32.84 31.77 -4.32
CA LYS A 69 34.19 31.78 -3.75
C LYS A 69 35.13 30.79 -4.41
N GLY A 70 34.65 29.59 -4.65
CA GLY A 70 35.38 28.51 -5.30
C GLY A 70 35.29 28.54 -6.83
N ASN A 71 34.41 29.38 -7.40
CA ASN A 71 34.05 29.35 -8.82
C ASN A 71 33.67 27.95 -9.30
N THR A 72 32.84 27.26 -8.49
CA THR A 72 32.45 25.86 -8.69
C THR A 72 30.92 25.74 -8.82
N ILE A 73 30.47 24.83 -9.65
CA ILE A 73 29.10 24.32 -9.65
C ILE A 73 29.10 23.04 -8.80
N GLU A 74 28.20 22.99 -7.81
CA GLU A 74 27.98 21.81 -7.00
C GLU A 74 26.63 21.19 -7.36
N VAL A 75 26.69 19.98 -7.95
CA VAL A 75 25.50 19.16 -8.27
C VAL A 75 25.22 18.28 -7.06
N TYR A 76 24.02 18.33 -6.51
CA TYR A 76 23.61 17.59 -5.31
C TYR A 76 22.43 16.64 -5.50
N GLU A 77 21.74 16.71 -6.64
CA GLU A 77 20.75 15.74 -7.06
C GLU A 77 20.93 15.43 -8.55
N ILE A 78 20.82 14.17 -8.94
CA ILE A 78 20.99 13.72 -10.32
C ILE A 78 19.77 12.89 -10.79
N PRO A 79 19.53 12.78 -12.11
CA PRO A 79 18.48 11.90 -12.62
C PRO A 79 18.65 10.45 -12.16
N TYR A 80 17.54 9.79 -11.85
CA TYR A 80 17.52 8.40 -11.38
C TYR A 80 18.11 7.40 -12.37
N SER A 81 18.09 7.75 -13.67
CA SER A 81 18.55 6.92 -14.78
C SER A 81 20.06 6.88 -14.98
N THR A 82 20.81 7.71 -14.24
CA THR A 82 22.27 7.84 -14.41
C THR A 82 23.03 7.63 -13.09
N THR A 83 24.36 7.59 -13.18
CA THR A 83 25.26 7.50 -12.03
C THR A 83 26.26 8.65 -12.05
N ILE A 84 26.91 8.89 -10.89
CA ILE A 84 27.96 9.90 -10.76
C ILE A 84 29.10 9.64 -11.73
N GLU A 85 29.54 8.38 -11.81
CA GLU A 85 30.64 7.95 -12.69
C GLU A 85 30.30 8.23 -14.15
N ALA A 86 29.11 7.86 -14.61
CA ALA A 86 28.68 8.09 -15.98
C ALA A 86 28.65 9.59 -16.34
N ILE A 87 28.29 10.45 -15.39
CA ILE A 87 28.31 11.90 -15.58
C ILE A 87 29.74 12.41 -15.69
N ILE A 88 30.61 12.00 -14.76
CA ILE A 88 32.02 12.42 -14.72
C ILE A 88 32.75 11.97 -15.98
N ASP A 89 32.64 10.69 -16.35
CA ASP A 89 33.27 10.13 -17.53
C ASP A 89 32.84 10.89 -18.80
N LYS A 90 31.54 11.18 -18.91
CA LYS A 90 31.03 11.94 -20.05
C LYS A 90 31.54 13.37 -20.09
N VAL A 91 31.66 14.04 -18.95
CA VAL A 91 32.24 15.40 -18.89
C VAL A 91 33.71 15.38 -19.24
N VAL A 92 34.50 14.41 -18.74
CA VAL A 92 35.92 14.23 -19.06
C VAL A 92 36.11 14.02 -20.58
N ASP A 93 35.35 13.10 -21.15
CA ASP A 93 35.37 12.85 -22.62
C ASP A 93 35.13 14.14 -23.45
N LEU A 94 34.19 14.98 -22.99
CA LEU A 94 33.85 16.23 -23.65
C LEU A 94 34.94 17.29 -23.47
N VAL A 95 35.62 17.30 -22.35
CA VAL A 95 36.82 18.19 -22.13
C VAL A 95 37.98 17.75 -22.98
N ASP A 96 38.30 16.46 -22.97
CA ASP A 96 39.43 15.89 -23.76
C ASP A 96 39.22 16.07 -25.27
N SER A 97 37.96 15.92 -25.71
CA SER A 97 37.62 16.18 -27.12
C SER A 97 37.49 17.67 -27.47
N SER A 98 37.83 18.58 -26.53
CA SER A 98 37.76 20.04 -26.70
C SER A 98 36.34 20.59 -26.98
N LYS A 99 35.30 19.82 -26.74
CA LYS A 99 33.88 20.23 -26.83
C LYS A 99 33.41 21.07 -25.65
N LEU A 100 34.00 20.85 -24.47
CA LEU A 100 33.80 21.62 -23.25
C LEU A 100 35.15 22.25 -22.84
N ARG A 101 35.30 23.54 -23.11
CA ARG A 101 36.53 24.29 -22.77
C ARG A 101 36.42 25.09 -21.51
N GLU A 102 35.21 25.20 -20.96
CA GLU A 102 34.81 26.04 -19.83
C GLU A 102 35.15 25.42 -18.45
N ILE A 103 35.39 24.12 -18.42
CA ILE A 103 35.66 23.36 -17.22
C ILE A 103 37.15 23.22 -16.98
N ASN A 104 37.56 23.44 -15.74
CA ASN A 104 38.92 23.24 -15.28
C ASN A 104 39.10 21.83 -14.68
N ASN A 105 38.17 21.41 -13.84
CA ASN A 105 38.21 20.10 -13.20
C ASN A 105 36.80 19.64 -12.81
N ILE A 106 36.60 18.32 -12.64
CA ILE A 106 35.38 17.72 -12.12
C ILE A 106 35.76 16.63 -11.11
N ARG A 107 35.09 16.59 -9.96
CA ARG A 107 35.37 15.63 -8.88
C ARG A 107 34.11 15.16 -8.21
N ASP A 108 34.10 13.89 -7.80
CA ASP A 108 33.13 13.38 -6.83
C ASP A 108 33.58 13.72 -5.41
N LEU A 109 32.77 14.50 -4.71
CA LEU A 109 32.96 14.88 -3.31
C LEU A 109 31.80 14.36 -2.44
N SER A 110 31.09 13.34 -2.91
CA SER A 110 30.01 12.72 -2.15
C SER A 110 30.53 12.12 -0.84
N ASP A 111 29.77 12.29 0.22
CA ASP A 111 30.08 11.80 1.57
C ASP A 111 28.83 11.32 2.30
N MET A 112 28.94 11.11 3.61
CA MET A 112 27.82 10.67 4.46
C MET A 112 26.65 11.67 4.49
N SER A 113 26.85 12.92 4.09
CA SER A 113 25.80 13.94 4.02
C SER A 113 25.02 13.93 2.72
N GLY A 114 25.52 13.25 1.69
CA GLY A 114 24.83 13.09 0.41
C GLY A 114 25.74 13.17 -0.82
N LEU A 115 25.08 13.14 -1.97
CA LEU A 115 25.71 13.26 -3.28
C LEU A 115 26.25 14.68 -3.51
N ARG A 116 27.47 14.79 -4.01
CA ARG A 116 28.09 16.05 -4.36
C ARG A 116 29.11 15.91 -5.50
N ILE A 117 28.78 16.40 -6.68
CA ILE A 117 29.70 16.51 -7.80
C ILE A 117 30.15 17.97 -7.90
N SER A 118 31.47 18.22 -7.81
CA SER A 118 32.04 19.55 -7.91
C SER A 118 32.67 19.77 -9.29
N ILE A 119 32.22 20.83 -9.98
CA ILE A 119 32.69 21.21 -11.32
C ILE A 119 33.36 22.58 -11.18
N GLU A 120 34.69 22.60 -11.32
CA GLU A 120 35.50 23.82 -11.26
C GLU A 120 35.47 24.54 -12.61
N LEU A 121 35.10 25.81 -12.60
CA LEU A 121 34.99 26.63 -13.80
C LEU A 121 36.27 27.42 -14.09
N LYS A 122 36.55 27.65 -15.36
CA LYS A 122 37.55 28.66 -15.75
C LYS A 122 37.04 30.07 -15.49
N LYS A 123 38.00 31.04 -15.36
CA LYS A 123 37.64 32.44 -15.14
C LYS A 123 36.77 33.00 -16.25
N GLY A 124 35.73 33.73 -15.88
CA GLY A 124 34.86 34.42 -16.82
C GLY A 124 33.76 33.54 -17.43
N VAL A 125 33.62 32.31 -16.99
CA VAL A 125 32.54 31.40 -17.44
C VAL A 125 31.26 31.74 -16.68
N ASP A 126 30.14 31.86 -17.43
CA ASP A 126 28.81 31.97 -16.88
C ASP A 126 28.30 30.58 -16.47
N PRO A 127 28.05 30.32 -15.18
CA PRO A 127 27.65 29.01 -14.69
C PRO A 127 26.33 28.52 -15.27
N ASP A 128 25.36 29.41 -15.45
CA ASP A 128 24.03 29.02 -15.96
C ASP A 128 24.08 28.65 -17.44
N LYS A 129 24.87 29.38 -18.23
CA LYS A 129 25.09 29.01 -19.65
C LYS A 129 25.83 27.69 -19.80
N LEU A 130 26.82 27.45 -18.93
CA LEU A 130 27.51 26.15 -18.91
C LEU A 130 26.56 25.01 -18.54
N MET A 131 25.72 25.19 -17.51
CA MET A 131 24.76 24.18 -17.14
C MET A 131 23.75 23.86 -18.25
N GLN A 132 23.28 24.88 -18.98
CA GLN A 132 22.42 24.66 -20.16
C GLN A 132 23.12 23.84 -21.27
N LYS A 133 24.43 24.01 -21.40
CA LYS A 133 25.25 23.23 -22.32
C LYS A 133 25.44 21.80 -21.82
N LEU A 134 25.72 21.62 -20.52
CA LEU A 134 25.86 20.32 -19.87
C LEU A 134 24.56 19.50 -19.92
N PHE A 135 23.41 20.11 -19.71
CA PHE A 135 22.11 19.44 -19.85
C PHE A 135 21.88 18.86 -21.26
N LYS A 136 22.43 19.49 -22.29
CA LYS A 136 22.27 19.01 -23.66
C LYS A 136 23.28 17.92 -24.05
N MET A 137 24.42 17.85 -23.38
CA MET A 137 25.58 17.04 -23.82
C MET A 137 25.91 15.89 -22.86
N THR A 138 25.32 15.89 -21.66
CA THR A 138 25.62 14.92 -20.58
C THR A 138 24.36 14.37 -19.95
N PRO A 139 24.42 13.27 -19.17
CA PRO A 139 23.28 12.74 -18.42
C PRO A 139 22.82 13.59 -17.23
N LEU A 140 23.31 14.83 -17.07
CA LEU A 140 22.75 15.79 -16.11
C LEU A 140 21.30 16.21 -16.45
N GLU A 141 20.89 16.08 -17.70
CA GLU A 141 19.49 15.97 -18.11
C GLU A 141 19.33 14.62 -18.81
N ASP A 142 18.41 13.81 -18.34
CA ASP A 142 18.15 12.52 -18.95
C ASP A 142 16.65 12.26 -19.13
N SER A 143 16.33 11.41 -20.10
CA SER A 143 14.97 11.06 -20.47
C SER A 143 14.56 9.76 -19.79
N THR A 144 13.48 9.81 -19.00
CA THR A 144 12.86 8.64 -18.42
C THR A 144 11.71 8.16 -19.30
N SER A 145 11.86 6.96 -19.86
CA SER A 145 10.82 6.32 -20.68
C SER A 145 9.86 5.53 -19.82
N CYS A 146 8.57 5.78 -20.01
CA CYS A 146 7.47 5.10 -19.35
C CYS A 146 6.85 4.04 -20.27
N ASN A 147 6.70 2.84 -19.71
CA ASN A 147 5.91 1.75 -20.27
C ASN A 147 5.32 1.00 -19.09
N PHE A 148 4.05 1.33 -18.76
CA PHE A 148 3.36 0.80 -17.61
C PHE A 148 2.79 -0.59 -17.91
N ASN A 149 3.69 -1.54 -18.05
CA ASN A 149 3.34 -2.93 -18.30
C ASN A 149 3.21 -3.66 -16.97
N ILE A 150 1.99 -4.13 -16.69
CA ILE A 150 1.64 -4.84 -15.46
C ILE A 150 0.94 -6.16 -15.76
N LEU A 151 0.92 -7.05 -14.78
CA LEU A 151 0.21 -8.34 -14.87
C LEU A 151 -1.19 -8.20 -14.27
N ILE A 152 -2.21 -8.44 -15.07
CA ILE A 152 -3.59 -8.56 -14.65
C ILE A 152 -4.07 -9.97 -14.92
N ALA A 153 -4.45 -10.69 -13.86
CA ALA A 153 -4.85 -12.10 -13.94
C ALA A 153 -3.83 -12.98 -14.70
N GLY A 154 -2.53 -12.70 -14.49
CA GLY A 154 -1.43 -13.43 -15.13
C GLY A 154 -1.10 -13.00 -16.57
N SER A 155 -1.84 -12.05 -17.16
CA SER A 155 -1.60 -11.55 -18.51
C SER A 155 -0.97 -10.15 -18.46
N PRO A 156 0.12 -9.89 -19.23
CA PRO A 156 0.72 -8.57 -19.31
C PRO A 156 -0.17 -7.60 -20.08
N ARG A 157 -0.34 -6.39 -19.55
CA ARG A 157 -1.08 -5.29 -20.19
C ARG A 157 -0.36 -3.98 -19.96
N VAL A 158 -0.35 -3.13 -20.98
CA VAL A 158 0.08 -1.73 -20.85
C VAL A 158 -1.17 -0.90 -20.54
N MET A 159 -1.15 -0.18 -19.43
CA MET A 159 -2.32 0.50 -18.87
C MET A 159 -1.95 1.88 -18.35
N GLY A 160 -2.89 2.82 -18.42
CA GLY A 160 -2.78 4.11 -17.75
C GLY A 160 -2.97 4.02 -16.23
N ILE A 161 -2.67 5.11 -15.54
CA ILE A 161 -2.75 5.18 -14.06
C ILE A 161 -4.18 4.92 -13.58
N ARG A 162 -5.18 5.50 -14.24
CA ARG A 162 -6.60 5.29 -13.88
C ARG A 162 -6.98 3.80 -13.91
N GLU A 163 -6.62 3.11 -14.97
CA GLU A 163 -6.91 1.68 -15.11
C GLU A 163 -6.18 0.86 -14.05
N ILE A 164 -4.89 1.16 -13.81
CA ILE A 164 -4.08 0.48 -12.78
C ILE A 164 -4.71 0.63 -11.39
N LEU A 165 -5.07 1.85 -11.01
CA LEU A 165 -5.68 2.11 -9.71
C LEU A 165 -7.09 1.53 -9.59
N THR A 166 -7.86 1.51 -10.68
CA THR A 166 -9.18 0.86 -10.73
C THR A 166 -9.06 -0.64 -10.50
N GLU A 167 -8.11 -1.30 -11.14
CA GLU A 167 -7.83 -2.73 -10.91
C GLU A 167 -7.38 -2.99 -9.46
N TRP A 168 -6.53 -2.12 -8.90
CA TRP A 168 -6.13 -2.23 -7.51
C TRP A 168 -7.31 -2.06 -6.54
N ILE A 169 -8.21 -1.10 -6.79
CA ILE A 169 -9.41 -0.88 -5.98
C ILE A 169 -10.31 -2.12 -6.01
N ALA A 170 -10.50 -2.73 -7.18
CA ALA A 170 -11.26 -3.97 -7.32
C ALA A 170 -10.61 -5.11 -6.52
N PHE A 171 -9.32 -5.31 -6.69
CA PHE A 171 -8.55 -6.31 -5.93
C PHE A 171 -8.63 -6.08 -4.42
N ARG A 172 -8.45 -4.85 -3.96
CA ARG A 172 -8.51 -4.50 -2.53
C ARG A 172 -9.91 -4.72 -1.96
N THR A 173 -10.94 -4.39 -2.72
CA THR A 173 -12.35 -4.65 -2.37
C THR A 173 -12.58 -6.14 -2.08
N GLU A 174 -12.12 -7.01 -2.98
CA GLU A 174 -12.26 -8.46 -2.81
C GLU A 174 -11.42 -8.99 -1.63
N CYS A 175 -10.24 -8.44 -1.40
CA CYS A 175 -9.42 -8.80 -0.23
C CYS A 175 -10.15 -8.46 1.09
N ILE A 176 -10.75 -7.28 1.19
CA ILE A 176 -11.51 -6.85 2.37
C ILE A 176 -12.72 -7.77 2.57
N LYS A 177 -13.49 -8.03 1.53
CA LYS A 177 -14.65 -8.92 1.61
C LYS A 177 -14.26 -10.31 2.08
N ARG A 178 -13.19 -10.89 1.56
CA ARG A 178 -12.70 -12.22 2.00
C ARG A 178 -12.29 -12.21 3.46
N GLY A 179 -11.59 -11.16 3.92
CA GLY A 179 -11.23 -11.01 5.33
C GLY A 179 -12.47 -10.94 6.23
N LEU A 180 -13.43 -10.10 5.87
CA LEU A 180 -14.70 -9.96 6.60
C LEU A 180 -15.50 -11.28 6.62
N PHE A 181 -15.51 -12.02 5.51
CA PHE A 181 -16.19 -13.30 5.44
C PHE A 181 -15.56 -14.37 6.35
N PHE A 182 -14.24 -14.37 6.43
CA PHE A 182 -13.52 -15.24 7.35
C PHE A 182 -13.82 -14.92 8.82
N ASP A 183 -13.80 -13.63 9.17
CA ASP A 183 -14.12 -13.18 10.53
C ASP A 183 -15.59 -13.45 10.88
N LEU A 184 -16.50 -13.25 9.92
CA LEU A 184 -17.92 -13.56 10.08
C LEU A 184 -18.14 -15.05 10.37
N THR A 185 -17.49 -15.93 9.62
CA THR A 185 -17.61 -17.37 9.82
C THR A 185 -17.14 -17.77 11.22
N LYS A 186 -15.96 -17.31 11.64
CA LYS A 186 -15.45 -17.59 12.99
C LYS A 186 -16.36 -17.08 14.10
N LYS A 187 -16.92 -15.85 13.92
CA LYS A 187 -17.83 -15.26 14.89
C LYS A 187 -19.16 -16.03 14.95
N LYS A 188 -19.68 -16.48 13.80
CA LYS A 188 -20.90 -17.30 13.74
C LYS A 188 -20.70 -18.65 14.41
N ASP A 189 -19.57 -19.33 14.15
CA ASP A 189 -19.25 -20.61 14.81
C ASP A 189 -19.18 -20.43 16.33
N ARG A 190 -18.52 -19.38 16.79
CA ARG A 190 -18.43 -19.07 18.23
C ARG A 190 -19.78 -18.71 18.83
N TYR A 191 -20.57 -17.89 18.14
CA TYR A 191 -21.93 -17.55 18.55
C TYR A 191 -22.82 -18.78 18.66
N HIS A 192 -22.69 -19.72 17.70
CA HIS A 192 -23.43 -20.97 17.68
C HIS A 192 -23.15 -21.82 18.93
N LEU A 193 -21.88 -21.99 19.29
CA LEU A 193 -21.47 -22.71 20.50
C LEU A 193 -22.02 -22.05 21.77
N LEU A 194 -21.88 -20.73 21.87
CA LEU A 194 -22.35 -19.98 23.07
C LEU A 194 -23.87 -19.93 23.16
N SER A 195 -24.61 -19.95 22.05
CA SER A 195 -26.09 -20.04 22.11
C SER A 195 -26.57 -21.41 22.61
N GLY A 196 -25.83 -22.48 22.33
CA GLY A 196 -26.06 -23.78 22.96
C GLY A 196 -25.81 -23.75 24.48
N LEU A 197 -24.67 -23.15 24.86
CA LEU A 197 -24.34 -22.94 26.27
C LEU A 197 -25.43 -22.13 27.01
N GLN A 198 -25.94 -21.07 26.39
CA GLN A 198 -27.00 -20.25 26.99
C GLN A 198 -28.24 -21.06 27.34
N LYS A 199 -28.65 -22.00 26.48
CA LYS A 199 -29.78 -22.91 26.79
C LYS A 199 -29.52 -23.78 28.02
N ILE A 200 -28.28 -24.27 28.15
CA ILE A 200 -27.85 -25.07 29.30
C ILE A 200 -27.83 -24.22 30.59
N LEU A 201 -27.33 -22.99 30.51
CA LEU A 201 -27.24 -22.09 31.65
C LEU A 201 -28.63 -21.65 32.21
N LEU A 202 -29.68 -21.77 31.41
CA LEU A 202 -31.05 -21.56 31.88
C LEU A 202 -31.55 -22.66 32.80
N ASP A 203 -31.01 -23.86 32.71
CA ASP A 203 -31.36 -25.00 33.54
C ASP A 203 -30.17 -25.93 33.77
N ILE A 204 -29.24 -25.46 34.60
CA ILE A 204 -27.98 -26.19 34.90
C ILE A 204 -28.27 -27.49 35.64
N ASP A 205 -29.27 -27.52 36.52
CA ASP A 205 -29.61 -28.70 37.29
C ASP A 205 -30.05 -29.85 36.38
N LYS A 206 -30.82 -29.55 35.33
CA LYS A 206 -31.19 -30.52 34.31
C LYS A 206 -29.98 -31.04 33.56
N ALA A 207 -29.01 -30.20 33.23
CA ALA A 207 -27.78 -30.62 32.56
C ALA A 207 -26.96 -31.59 33.45
N ILE A 208 -26.78 -31.23 34.72
CA ILE A 208 -26.06 -32.07 35.68
C ILE A 208 -26.80 -33.39 35.90
N LYS A 209 -28.13 -33.38 35.96
CA LYS A 209 -28.94 -34.59 36.08
C LYS A 209 -28.74 -35.50 34.88
N ILE A 210 -28.81 -34.99 33.64
CA ILE A 210 -28.59 -35.78 32.43
C ILE A 210 -27.21 -36.44 32.48
N VAL A 211 -26.15 -35.68 32.77
CA VAL A 211 -24.78 -36.23 32.81
C VAL A 211 -24.65 -37.32 33.89
N ARG A 212 -25.23 -37.11 35.06
CA ARG A 212 -25.18 -38.08 36.21
C ARG A 212 -25.96 -39.34 35.98
N GLU A 213 -27.08 -39.29 35.27
CA GLU A 213 -27.97 -40.41 35.00
C GLU A 213 -27.56 -41.19 33.73
N THR A 214 -26.62 -40.67 32.94
CA THR A 214 -26.06 -41.38 31.77
C THR A 214 -25.06 -42.43 32.23
N GLU A 215 -25.21 -43.68 31.77
CA GLU A 215 -24.36 -44.78 32.18
C GLU A 215 -23.05 -44.83 31.39
N ASP A 216 -23.11 -44.59 30.07
CA ASP A 216 -21.97 -44.60 29.16
C ASP A 216 -21.52 -43.19 28.75
N ASP A 217 -20.20 -42.98 28.76
CA ASP A 217 -19.61 -41.65 28.41
C ASP A 217 -19.97 -41.24 26.98
N ASP A 218 -20.04 -42.15 26.03
CA ASP A 218 -20.41 -41.93 24.65
C ASP A 218 -21.89 -41.44 24.47
N GLU A 219 -22.73 -41.68 25.44
CA GLU A 219 -24.14 -41.27 25.42
C GLU A 219 -24.40 -39.88 26.04
N VAL A 220 -23.41 -39.28 26.70
CA VAL A 220 -23.56 -37.97 27.37
C VAL A 220 -23.90 -36.91 26.33
N VAL A 221 -23.16 -36.83 25.21
CA VAL A 221 -23.40 -35.85 24.13
C VAL A 221 -24.78 -36.03 23.49
N PRO A 222 -25.18 -37.25 23.03
CA PRO A 222 -26.54 -37.49 22.55
C PRO A 222 -27.65 -37.11 23.52
N ASN A 223 -27.51 -37.43 24.79
CA ASN A 223 -28.51 -37.12 25.80
C ASN A 223 -28.65 -35.62 26.08
N LEU A 224 -27.54 -34.86 26.06
CA LEU A 224 -27.57 -33.38 26.12
C LEU A 224 -28.26 -32.79 24.89
N MET A 225 -27.99 -33.32 23.70
CA MET A 225 -28.62 -32.91 22.44
C MET A 225 -30.14 -33.03 22.52
N ILE A 226 -30.63 -34.18 22.98
CA ILE A 226 -32.06 -34.41 23.12
C ILE A 226 -32.67 -33.57 24.21
N GLY A 227 -32.01 -33.49 25.36
CA GLY A 227 -32.53 -32.77 26.56
C GLY A 227 -32.70 -31.29 26.37
N PHE A 228 -31.83 -30.65 25.55
CA PHE A 228 -31.83 -29.19 25.37
C PHE A 228 -32.14 -28.75 23.94
N GLY A 229 -32.33 -29.66 23.00
CA GLY A 229 -32.56 -29.35 21.59
C GLY A 229 -31.38 -28.55 20.99
N ILE A 230 -30.17 -29.06 21.25
CA ILE A 230 -28.93 -28.53 20.73
C ILE A 230 -28.27 -29.55 19.78
N ASP A 231 -27.38 -29.10 18.91
CA ASP A 231 -26.66 -29.99 18.03
C ASP A 231 -25.38 -30.57 18.68
N LYS A 232 -24.71 -31.48 17.96
CA LYS A 232 -23.54 -32.17 18.45
C LYS A 232 -22.38 -31.25 18.82
N PRO A 233 -21.95 -30.26 17.96
CA PRO A 233 -20.90 -29.31 18.35
C PRO A 233 -21.21 -28.51 19.60
N GLN A 234 -22.45 -28.08 19.76
CA GLN A 234 -22.90 -27.38 20.98
C GLN A 234 -22.86 -28.27 22.20
N ALA A 235 -23.32 -29.53 22.08
CA ALA A 235 -23.32 -30.49 23.18
C ALA A 235 -21.91 -30.89 23.62
N GLU A 236 -21.01 -31.12 22.67
CA GLU A 236 -19.59 -31.37 22.95
C GLU A 236 -18.93 -30.22 23.68
N PHE A 237 -19.15 -29.00 23.19
CA PHE A 237 -18.64 -27.79 23.84
C PHE A 237 -19.13 -27.64 25.30
N VAL A 238 -20.37 -27.98 25.56
CA VAL A 238 -20.94 -27.92 26.89
C VAL A 238 -20.41 -29.03 27.79
N ALA A 239 -20.31 -30.26 27.29
CA ALA A 239 -19.79 -31.38 28.03
C ALA A 239 -18.34 -31.18 28.52
N ASP A 240 -17.55 -30.45 27.77
CA ASP A 240 -16.14 -30.11 28.11
C ASP A 240 -16.01 -28.97 29.14
N ILE A 241 -17.09 -28.33 29.55
CA ILE A 241 -17.03 -27.23 30.51
C ILE A 241 -16.67 -27.76 31.91
N LYS A 242 -15.58 -27.20 32.44
CA LYS A 242 -15.17 -27.52 33.82
C LYS A 242 -16.22 -27.00 34.83
N LEU A 243 -16.57 -27.85 35.79
CA LEU A 243 -17.57 -27.51 36.81
C LEU A 243 -17.31 -26.17 37.51
N ARG A 244 -16.03 -25.84 37.78
CA ARG A 244 -15.63 -24.54 38.35
C ARG A 244 -16.03 -23.32 37.54
N ASN A 245 -16.26 -23.49 36.24
CA ASN A 245 -16.62 -22.42 35.30
C ASN A 245 -18.13 -22.15 35.30
N LEU A 246 -18.93 -22.93 36.01
CA LEU A 246 -20.38 -22.71 36.16
C LEU A 246 -20.72 -21.68 37.27
N ASN A 247 -19.78 -20.79 37.59
CA ASN A 247 -20.00 -19.71 38.55
C ASN A 247 -20.68 -18.51 37.89
N LYS A 248 -21.24 -17.63 38.74
CA LYS A 248 -22.00 -16.47 38.30
C LYS A 248 -21.21 -15.53 37.38
N GLU A 249 -19.92 -15.32 37.66
CA GLU A 249 -19.05 -14.46 36.85
C GLU A 249 -18.84 -15.02 35.43
N TYR A 250 -18.59 -16.33 35.33
CA TYR A 250 -18.45 -17.00 34.04
C TYR A 250 -19.72 -16.89 33.19
N ILE A 251 -20.89 -17.11 33.81
CA ILE A 251 -22.20 -16.99 33.17
C ILE A 251 -22.41 -15.57 32.62
N LEU A 252 -22.14 -14.56 33.41
CA LEU A 252 -22.27 -13.15 32.99
C LEU A 252 -21.34 -12.81 31.87
N ASN A 253 -20.09 -13.25 31.94
CA ASN A 253 -19.10 -13.03 30.89
C ASN A 253 -19.50 -13.71 29.57
N LYS A 254 -20.05 -14.93 29.61
CA LYS A 254 -20.49 -15.64 28.41
C LYS A 254 -21.74 -15.04 27.77
N THR A 255 -22.66 -14.51 28.60
CA THR A 255 -23.83 -13.77 28.12
C THR A 255 -23.40 -12.47 27.44
N ALA A 256 -22.47 -11.71 28.02
CA ALA A 256 -21.93 -10.49 27.41
C ALA A 256 -21.16 -10.77 26.14
N GLU A 257 -20.39 -11.89 26.11
CA GLU A 257 -19.69 -12.34 24.89
C GLU A 257 -20.68 -12.65 23.75
N LEU A 258 -21.80 -13.33 24.08
CA LEU A 258 -22.83 -13.67 23.10
C LEU A 258 -23.51 -12.42 22.52
N GLU A 259 -23.85 -11.44 23.34
CA GLU A 259 -24.45 -10.18 22.92
C GLU A 259 -23.49 -9.39 22.02
N LYS A 260 -22.22 -9.34 22.39
CA LYS A 260 -21.17 -8.69 21.58
C LYS A 260 -20.99 -9.37 20.23
N LEU A 261 -20.94 -10.72 20.21
CA LEU A 261 -20.85 -11.48 18.96
C LEU A 261 -22.06 -11.23 18.05
N ALA A 262 -23.27 -11.17 18.61
CA ALA A 262 -24.47 -10.85 17.84
C ALA A 262 -24.38 -9.48 17.17
N ALA A 263 -23.90 -8.47 17.90
CA ALA A 263 -23.70 -7.12 17.36
C ALA A 263 -22.61 -7.07 16.30
N ASP A 264 -21.47 -7.73 16.55
CA ASP A 264 -20.35 -7.81 15.58
C ASP A 264 -20.76 -8.51 14.28
N ILE A 265 -21.50 -9.62 14.37
CA ILE A 265 -22.04 -10.36 13.22
C ILE A 265 -22.96 -9.47 12.40
N ALA A 266 -23.90 -8.80 13.04
CA ALA A 266 -24.83 -7.89 12.38
C ALA A 266 -24.07 -6.74 11.65
N ASP A 267 -23.05 -6.18 12.29
CA ASP A 267 -22.22 -5.11 11.69
C ASP A 267 -21.43 -5.60 10.48
N ILE A 268 -20.79 -6.77 10.56
CA ILE A 268 -20.05 -7.36 9.42
C ILE A 268 -21.01 -7.67 8.26
N GLU A 269 -22.16 -8.25 8.53
CA GLU A 269 -23.19 -8.53 7.52
C GLU A 269 -23.67 -7.24 6.85
N ASP A 270 -23.86 -6.17 7.60
CA ASP A 270 -24.22 -4.86 7.05
C ASP A 270 -23.11 -4.26 6.18
N ILE A 271 -21.83 -4.38 6.58
CA ILE A 271 -20.69 -3.95 5.78
C ILE A 271 -20.66 -4.72 4.45
N LEU A 272 -20.80 -6.04 4.48
CA LEU A 272 -20.78 -6.89 3.29
C LEU A 272 -21.95 -6.59 2.34
N ALA A 273 -23.12 -6.21 2.88
CA ALA A 273 -24.30 -5.85 2.10
C ALA A 273 -24.23 -4.45 1.48
N LYS A 274 -23.36 -3.56 1.98
CA LYS A 274 -23.30 -2.15 1.56
C LYS A 274 -21.93 -1.81 0.93
N PRO A 275 -21.83 -1.75 -0.41
CA PRO A 275 -20.59 -1.38 -1.10
C PRO A 275 -19.97 -0.07 -0.60
N ALA A 276 -20.80 0.90 -0.23
CA ALA A 276 -20.33 2.19 0.32
C ALA A 276 -19.54 2.02 1.62
N ARG A 277 -19.90 1.07 2.48
CA ARG A 277 -19.17 0.78 3.71
C ARG A 277 -17.82 0.11 3.43
N VAL A 278 -17.75 -0.79 2.45
CA VAL A 278 -16.49 -1.40 2.02
C VAL A 278 -15.56 -0.33 1.45
N LYS A 279 -16.06 0.56 0.59
CA LYS A 279 -15.30 1.71 0.07
C LYS A 279 -14.74 2.60 1.19
N LYS A 280 -15.53 2.85 2.23
CA LYS A 280 -15.09 3.64 3.39
C LYS A 280 -13.90 3.01 4.11
N ILE A 281 -13.85 1.67 4.22
CA ILE A 281 -12.72 0.96 4.81
C ILE A 281 -11.45 1.12 3.95
N ILE A 282 -11.59 1.13 2.62
CA ILE A 282 -10.44 1.32 1.72
C ILE A 282 -9.85 2.73 1.87
N VAL A 283 -10.69 3.72 2.12
CA VAL A 283 -10.27 5.14 2.27
C VAL A 283 -9.58 5.43 3.60
N GLN A 284 -9.81 4.64 4.63
CA GLN A 284 -9.13 4.73 5.94
C GLN A 284 -7.70 4.23 5.90
#